data_81e57e206e6c62395a6c89cb829d84d3
#
_entry.id   81e57e206e6c62395a6c89cb829d84d3
#
_cell.length_a   1.000
_cell.length_b   1.000
_cell.length_c   1.000
_cell.angle_alpha   90.00
_cell.angle_beta   90.00
_cell.angle_gamma   90.00
#
_symmetry.space_group_name_H-M   'P 1'
#
loop_
_entity.id
_entity.type
_entity.pdbx_description
1 polymer ?
#
loop_
_entity_poly.entity_id
_entity_poly.type
_entity_poly.pdbx_seq_one_letter_code
_entity_poly.pdbx_strand_id
1 'polypeptide(L)'
;MKKRSFLLGSLLAFTLGVSAQSYSLRTNVLGLATTNLNLEASMTLGRKWSLHLPVQYNPFRFSKNRQFRNLYVAPGVRYWLLESYMGPFIGMHGTAGTYSVGNLFGSRYRYEGEGYGMGVSIGKAYQLSTHWNVEWEVGAGAVWLGHDKYLCKRCGDLVSKNYGWHFLPTRAAVNLVYLF
;
A
#
# COMPACT_ATOMS: atom_id res chain seq x y z
N MET A 1 -32.63 -6.96 -23.88
CA MET A 1 -31.88 -5.75 -24.28
C MET A 1 -31.93 -4.60 -23.26
N LYS A 2 -32.98 -4.43 -22.45
CA LYS A 2 -33.12 -3.29 -21.48
C LYS A 2 -32.11 -3.27 -20.32
N LYS A 3 -31.58 -4.41 -19.86
CA LYS A 3 -30.64 -4.47 -18.71
C LYS A 3 -29.20 -3.98 -19.05
N ARG A 4 -28.77 -4.14 -20.30
CA ARG A 4 -27.43 -3.67 -20.74
C ARG A 4 -27.39 -2.15 -20.91
N SER A 5 -28.48 -1.53 -21.31
CA SER A 5 -28.57 -0.07 -21.46
C SER A 5 -28.60 0.63 -20.09
N PHE A 6 -29.15 -0.01 -19.04
CA PHE A 6 -29.16 0.54 -17.71
C PHE A 6 -27.77 0.55 -17.07
N LEU A 7 -26.96 -0.49 -17.30
CA LEU A 7 -25.57 -0.58 -16.85
C LEU A 7 -24.66 0.45 -17.54
N LEU A 8 -24.85 0.66 -18.85
CA LEU A 8 -24.12 1.71 -19.59
C LEU A 8 -24.53 3.13 -19.16
N GLY A 9 -25.79 3.37 -18.90
CA GLY A 9 -26.29 4.65 -18.38
C GLY A 9 -25.79 4.96 -16.97
N SER A 10 -25.71 3.95 -16.10
CA SER A 10 -25.16 4.08 -14.75
C SER A 10 -23.65 4.34 -14.77
N LEU A 11 -22.91 3.75 -15.71
CA LEU A 11 -21.47 4.00 -15.88
C LEU A 11 -21.19 5.41 -16.41
N LEU A 12 -22.04 5.93 -17.30
CA LEU A 12 -21.93 7.30 -17.83
C LEU A 12 -22.31 8.37 -16.79
N ALA A 13 -23.26 8.07 -15.90
CA ALA A 13 -23.69 9.02 -14.85
C ALA A 13 -22.60 9.26 -13.80
N PHE A 14 -21.65 8.35 -13.65
CA PHE A 14 -20.51 8.49 -12.74
C PHE A 14 -19.43 9.46 -13.25
N THR A 15 -19.49 9.88 -14.53
CA THR A 15 -18.46 10.71 -15.16
C THR A 15 -18.74 12.22 -15.12
N LEU A 16 -19.86 12.67 -14.59
CA LEU A 16 -20.28 14.07 -14.66
C LEU A 16 -20.03 14.92 -13.42
N GLY A 17 -19.20 14.45 -12.48
CA GLY A 17 -18.85 15.20 -11.27
C GLY A 17 -17.35 15.48 -11.11
N VAL A 18 -16.58 15.56 -12.19
CA VAL A 18 -15.13 15.78 -12.12
C VAL A 18 -14.84 17.25 -11.93
N SER A 19 -14.82 17.71 -10.69
CA SER A 19 -14.10 18.94 -10.37
C SER A 19 -12.60 18.69 -10.50
N ALA A 20 -11.87 19.68 -10.99
CA ALA A 20 -10.43 19.59 -11.23
C ALA A 20 -9.69 19.00 -10.01
N GLN A 21 -8.79 18.04 -10.25
CA GLN A 21 -7.96 17.36 -9.27
C GLN A 21 -8.70 16.37 -8.34
N SER A 22 -9.67 15.63 -8.87
CA SER A 22 -10.39 14.61 -8.10
C SER A 22 -9.64 13.29 -7.95
N TYR A 23 -8.61 13.04 -8.77
CA TYR A 23 -7.86 11.79 -8.79
C TYR A 23 -6.37 12.04 -8.69
N SER A 24 -5.66 11.09 -8.07
CA SER A 24 -4.20 11.08 -8.12
C SER A 24 -3.64 9.69 -8.31
N LEU A 25 -2.47 9.66 -8.91
CA LEU A 25 -1.63 8.48 -9.00
C LEU A 25 -0.30 8.78 -8.32
N ARG A 26 0.19 7.85 -7.52
CA ARG A 26 1.42 8.07 -6.76
C ARG A 26 2.29 6.82 -6.68
N THR A 27 3.57 7.05 -6.52
CA THR A 27 4.55 6.00 -6.29
C THR A 27 5.43 6.33 -5.10
N ASN A 28 5.73 5.32 -4.29
CA ASN A 28 6.62 5.43 -3.15
C ASN A 28 8.07 5.21 -3.60
N VAL A 29 8.86 6.27 -3.58
CA VAL A 29 10.27 6.26 -3.99
C VAL A 29 11.12 5.37 -3.08
N LEU A 30 10.85 5.35 -1.77
CA LEU A 30 11.54 4.45 -0.83
C LEU A 30 11.25 2.98 -1.15
N GLY A 31 10.00 2.67 -1.52
CA GLY A 31 9.62 1.34 -1.98
C GLY A 31 10.38 0.93 -3.23
N LEU A 32 10.47 1.80 -4.23
CA LEU A 32 11.23 1.55 -5.45
C LEU A 32 12.73 1.34 -5.16
N ALA A 33 13.32 2.13 -4.27
CA ALA A 33 14.72 1.96 -3.86
C ALA A 33 15.00 0.60 -3.20
N THR A 34 13.98 -0.02 -2.60
CA THR A 34 14.04 -1.38 -2.04
C THR A 34 13.52 -2.45 -2.99
N THR A 35 13.45 -2.15 -4.29
CA THR A 35 12.97 -3.06 -5.36
C THR A 35 11.49 -3.48 -5.23
N ASN A 36 10.71 -2.78 -4.45
CA ASN A 36 9.26 -2.99 -4.36
C ASN A 36 8.56 -2.13 -5.42
N LEU A 37 8.03 -2.76 -6.45
CA LEU A 37 7.13 -2.09 -7.37
C LEU A 37 5.87 -1.67 -6.62
N ASN A 38 5.50 -0.42 -6.70
CA ASN A 38 4.36 0.09 -5.98
C ASN A 38 3.63 1.16 -6.78
N LEU A 39 2.33 1.18 -6.61
CA LEU A 39 1.45 2.17 -7.21
C LEU A 39 0.28 2.40 -6.26
N GLU A 40 -0.08 3.64 -6.07
CA GLU A 40 -1.26 4.00 -5.28
C GLU A 40 -2.16 4.91 -6.11
N ALA A 41 -3.40 4.47 -6.31
CA ALA A 41 -4.46 5.30 -6.85
C ALA A 41 -5.25 5.94 -5.72
N SER A 42 -5.68 7.17 -5.90
CA SER A 42 -6.58 7.82 -4.95
C SER A 42 -7.60 8.72 -5.60
N MET A 43 -8.68 8.97 -4.88
CA MET A 43 -9.75 9.87 -5.28
C MET A 43 -10.21 10.73 -4.11
N THR A 44 -10.61 11.95 -4.39
CA THR A 44 -11.26 12.81 -3.40
C THR A 44 -12.71 12.37 -3.18
N LEU A 45 -13.11 12.24 -1.93
CA LEU A 45 -14.51 12.04 -1.54
C LEU A 45 -15.20 13.35 -1.15
N GLY A 46 -14.42 14.40 -1.00
CA GLY A 46 -14.87 15.72 -0.62
C GLY A 46 -13.69 16.65 -0.36
N ARG A 47 -13.96 17.86 0.10
CA ARG A 47 -12.94 18.90 0.25
C ARG A 47 -11.75 18.52 1.14
N LYS A 48 -11.98 17.66 2.15
CA LYS A 48 -10.97 17.25 3.14
C LYS A 48 -10.79 15.74 3.25
N TRP A 49 -11.47 14.97 2.42
CA TRP A 49 -11.42 13.52 2.49
C TRP A 49 -10.97 12.91 1.17
N SER A 50 -10.09 11.94 1.24
CA SER A 50 -9.67 11.15 0.09
C SER A 50 -9.57 9.66 0.41
N LEU A 51 -9.92 8.84 -0.58
CA LEU A 51 -9.80 7.39 -0.55
C LEU A 51 -8.50 7.00 -1.27
N HIS A 52 -7.80 6.00 -0.75
CA HIS A 52 -6.49 5.56 -1.21
C HIS A 52 -6.43 4.05 -1.35
N LEU A 53 -5.84 3.59 -2.43
CA LEU A 53 -5.62 2.16 -2.69
C LEU A 53 -4.16 1.93 -3.13
N PRO A 54 -3.22 1.80 -2.20
CA PRO A 54 -1.86 1.39 -2.51
C PRO A 54 -1.80 -0.12 -2.77
N VAL A 55 -1.04 -0.48 -3.78
CA VAL A 55 -0.66 -1.85 -4.11
C VAL A 55 0.86 -1.89 -4.24
N GLN A 56 1.48 -2.84 -3.58
CA GLN A 56 2.91 -3.09 -3.66
C GLN A 56 3.16 -4.54 -4.02
N TYR A 57 4.09 -4.75 -4.93
CA TYR A 57 4.44 -6.08 -5.40
C TYR A 57 5.95 -6.19 -5.59
N ASN A 58 6.55 -7.22 -5.01
CA ASN A 58 7.94 -7.56 -5.25
C ASN A 58 8.05 -8.99 -5.77
N PRO A 59 8.28 -9.18 -7.09
CA PRO A 59 8.47 -10.50 -7.69
C PRO A 59 9.91 -11.00 -7.62
N PHE A 60 10.86 -10.17 -7.21
CA PHE A 60 12.28 -10.41 -7.46
C PHE A 60 12.88 -11.49 -6.56
N ARG A 61 13.72 -12.31 -7.18
CA ARG A 61 14.62 -13.26 -6.53
C ARG A 61 16.03 -12.79 -6.77
N PHE A 62 16.78 -12.57 -5.71
CA PHE A 62 18.15 -12.10 -5.80
C PHE A 62 19.14 -13.25 -5.86
N SER A 63 20.36 -12.94 -6.33
CA SER A 63 21.51 -13.85 -6.34
C SER A 63 21.75 -14.48 -4.96
N LYS A 64 22.38 -15.67 -4.91
CA LYS A 64 22.66 -16.43 -3.67
C LYS A 64 21.40 -16.88 -2.92
N ASN A 65 20.31 -17.15 -3.64
CA ASN A 65 19.05 -17.67 -3.09
C ASN A 65 18.39 -16.74 -2.03
N ARG A 66 18.64 -15.43 -2.11
CA ARG A 66 17.92 -14.43 -1.36
C ARG A 66 16.56 -14.21 -2.00
N GLN A 67 15.52 -14.36 -1.21
CA GLN A 67 14.15 -14.18 -1.67
C GLN A 67 13.49 -13.12 -0.80
N PHE A 68 12.92 -12.11 -1.47
CA PHE A 68 12.11 -11.10 -0.82
C PHE A 68 10.90 -10.82 -1.72
N ARG A 69 9.94 -11.70 -1.63
CA ARG A 69 8.69 -11.57 -2.40
C ARG A 69 7.60 -11.11 -1.46
N ASN A 70 6.84 -10.13 -1.90
CA ASN A 70 5.66 -9.68 -1.18
C ASN A 70 4.58 -9.20 -2.15
N LEU A 71 3.35 -9.33 -1.72
CA LEU A 71 2.20 -8.63 -2.27
C LEU A 71 1.51 -7.96 -1.09
N TYR A 72 1.33 -6.65 -1.16
CA TYR A 72 0.76 -5.86 -0.10
C TYR A 72 -0.26 -4.88 -0.66
N VAL A 73 -1.41 -4.80 0.00
CA VAL A 73 -2.49 -3.87 -0.33
C VAL A 73 -2.94 -3.20 0.97
N ALA A 74 -3.16 -1.90 0.94
CA ALA A 74 -3.56 -1.17 2.14
C ALA A 74 -4.60 -0.08 1.84
N PRO A 75 -5.85 -0.46 1.52
CA PRO A 75 -6.91 0.51 1.32
C PRO A 75 -7.07 1.39 2.57
N GLY A 76 -7.32 2.67 2.35
CA GLY A 76 -7.44 3.61 3.46
C GLY A 76 -8.09 4.92 3.07
N VAL A 77 -8.40 5.70 4.08
CA VAL A 77 -8.93 7.05 3.95
C VAL A 77 -8.01 8.04 4.64
N ARG A 78 -7.93 9.26 4.11
CA ARG A 78 -7.17 10.35 4.71
C ARG A 78 -8.06 11.56 4.95
N TYR A 79 -7.86 12.16 6.09
CA TYR A 79 -8.42 13.45 6.43
C TYR A 79 -7.34 14.53 6.35
N TRP A 80 -7.56 15.52 5.52
CA TRP A 80 -6.65 16.63 5.27
C TRP A 80 -7.01 17.82 6.15
N LEU A 81 -6.04 18.42 6.79
CA LEU A 81 -6.28 19.57 7.66
C LEU A 81 -6.63 20.82 6.85
N LEU A 82 -6.06 20.96 5.66
CA LEU A 82 -6.34 22.05 4.73
C LEU A 82 -7.36 21.61 3.66
N GLU A 83 -6.89 21.19 2.52
CA GLU A 83 -7.68 20.66 1.41
C GLU A 83 -7.08 19.35 0.92
N SER A 84 -7.85 18.55 0.19
CA SER A 84 -7.38 17.27 -0.35
C SER A 84 -6.11 17.46 -1.18
N TYR A 85 -5.10 16.63 -0.91
CA TYR A 85 -3.76 16.65 -1.50
C TYR A 85 -2.91 17.88 -1.11
N MET A 86 -3.30 18.67 -0.12
CA MET A 86 -2.56 19.84 0.33
C MET A 86 -2.33 19.85 1.84
N GLY A 87 -1.06 20.03 2.24
CA GLY A 87 -0.68 20.19 3.64
C GLY A 87 -0.69 18.88 4.46
N PRO A 88 -0.83 18.97 5.78
CA PRO A 88 -0.80 17.82 6.67
C PRO A 88 -2.11 17.03 6.62
N PHE A 89 -1.98 15.72 6.86
CA PHE A 89 -3.12 14.80 6.92
C PHE A 89 -2.93 13.72 8.00
N ILE A 90 -4.06 13.14 8.38
CA ILE A 90 -4.13 11.94 9.21
C ILE A 90 -4.85 10.88 8.39
N GLY A 91 -4.31 9.66 8.37
CA GLY A 91 -4.87 8.53 7.63
C GLY A 91 -5.25 7.38 8.53
N MET A 92 -6.23 6.62 8.08
CA MET A 92 -6.57 5.30 8.61
C MET A 92 -6.56 4.32 7.43
N HIS A 93 -5.98 3.14 7.64
CA HIS A 93 -5.86 2.15 6.59
C HIS A 93 -5.98 0.72 7.12
N GLY A 94 -6.62 -0.12 6.33
CA GLY A 94 -6.50 -1.57 6.49
C GLY A 94 -5.23 -2.05 5.78
N THR A 95 -4.67 -3.15 6.21
CA THR A 95 -3.51 -3.79 5.56
C THR A 95 -3.79 -5.26 5.33
N ALA A 96 -3.44 -5.76 4.16
CA ALA A 96 -3.44 -7.18 3.87
C ALA A 96 -2.27 -7.51 2.93
N GLY A 97 -1.63 -8.63 3.15
CA GLY A 97 -0.53 -9.03 2.29
C GLY A 97 0.03 -10.40 2.60
N THR A 98 0.82 -10.88 1.65
CA THR A 98 1.60 -12.11 1.77
C THR A 98 3.07 -11.79 1.60
N TYR A 99 3.92 -12.52 2.30
CA TYR A 99 5.36 -12.35 2.17
C TYR A 99 6.07 -13.71 2.17
N SER A 100 7.17 -13.76 1.46
CA SER A 100 8.08 -14.90 1.45
C SER A 100 9.51 -14.37 1.50
N VAL A 101 10.14 -14.52 2.64
CA VAL A 101 11.45 -13.98 2.96
C VAL A 101 12.41 -15.12 3.26
N GLY A 102 13.49 -15.20 2.51
CA GLY A 102 14.49 -16.26 2.69
C GLY A 102 15.91 -15.72 2.54
N ASN A 103 16.83 -16.22 3.37
CA ASN A 103 18.26 -15.92 3.32
C ASN A 103 18.60 -14.41 3.39
N LEU A 104 17.80 -13.61 4.06
CA LEU A 104 18.19 -12.27 4.44
C LEU A 104 19.19 -12.37 5.60
N PHE A 105 20.27 -11.61 5.52
CA PHE A 105 21.35 -11.57 6.54
C PHE A 105 22.01 -12.92 6.85
N GLY A 106 22.05 -13.86 5.88
CA GLY A 106 22.72 -15.16 6.06
C GLY A 106 21.91 -16.21 6.81
N SER A 107 20.66 -15.95 7.11
CA SER A 107 19.78 -16.92 7.77
C SER A 107 19.55 -18.18 6.93
N ARG A 108 19.63 -19.35 7.54
CA ARG A 108 19.31 -20.65 6.91
C ARG A 108 17.80 -20.90 6.79
N TYR A 109 16.98 -20.03 7.36
CA TYR A 109 15.55 -20.20 7.44
C TYR A 109 14.83 -19.37 6.35
N ARG A 110 13.70 -19.89 5.91
CA ARG A 110 12.71 -19.21 5.08
C ARG A 110 11.46 -18.98 5.90
N TYR A 111 10.94 -17.79 5.82
CA TYR A 111 9.69 -17.38 6.44
C TYR A 111 8.69 -17.10 5.33
N GLU A 112 7.58 -17.79 5.36
CA GLU A 112 6.43 -17.54 4.49
C GLU A 112 5.24 -17.23 5.37
N GLY A 113 4.45 -16.25 4.98
CA GLY A 113 3.32 -15.87 5.78
C GLY A 113 2.39 -14.89 5.11
N GLU A 114 1.32 -14.67 5.82
CA GLU A 114 0.31 -13.68 5.49
C GLU A 114 0.04 -12.81 6.71
N GLY A 115 -0.45 -11.62 6.45
CA GLY A 115 -0.82 -10.71 7.52
C GLY A 115 -1.96 -9.81 7.09
N TYR A 116 -2.79 -9.47 8.05
CA TYR A 116 -3.84 -8.48 7.90
C TYR A 116 -4.00 -7.67 9.19
N GLY A 117 -4.44 -6.45 9.04
CA GLY A 117 -4.55 -5.56 10.18
C GLY A 117 -5.09 -4.20 9.83
N MET A 118 -4.94 -3.28 10.76
CA MET A 118 -5.30 -1.89 10.56
C MET A 118 -4.29 -0.97 11.25
N GLY A 119 -4.17 0.24 10.72
CA GLY A 119 -3.25 1.21 11.24
C GLY A 119 -3.72 2.64 11.02
N VAL A 120 -2.99 3.54 11.66
CA VAL A 120 -3.13 4.97 11.47
C VAL A 120 -1.82 5.54 10.92
N SER A 121 -1.93 6.61 10.18
CA SER A 121 -0.77 7.30 9.60
C SER A 121 -0.91 8.80 9.73
N ILE A 122 0.22 9.46 9.69
CA ILE A 122 0.32 10.93 9.56
C ILE A 122 1.29 11.25 8.43
N GLY A 123 1.06 12.36 7.78
CA GLY A 123 1.93 12.80 6.70
C GLY A 123 1.67 14.24 6.29
N LYS A 124 2.43 14.68 5.32
CA LYS A 124 2.28 16.02 4.75
C LYS A 124 2.61 16.00 3.27
N ALA A 125 1.76 16.66 2.50
CA ALA A 125 1.96 16.92 1.08
C ALA A 125 2.52 18.33 0.85
N TYR A 126 3.49 18.41 -0.04
CA TYR A 126 4.09 19.65 -0.52
C TYR A 126 3.83 19.75 -2.01
N GLN A 127 3.21 20.83 -2.41
CA GLN A 127 2.94 21.13 -3.81
C GLN A 127 4.22 21.60 -4.50
N LEU A 128 4.63 20.89 -5.56
CA LEU A 128 5.74 21.29 -6.42
C LEU A 128 5.27 22.08 -7.63
N SER A 129 4.13 21.68 -8.19
CA SER A 129 3.49 22.37 -9.31
C SER A 129 1.99 22.10 -9.31
N THR A 130 1.25 22.59 -10.31
CA THR A 130 -0.19 22.37 -10.43
C THR A 130 -0.59 20.89 -10.44
N HIS A 131 0.26 20.01 -10.98
CA HIS A 131 -0.03 18.58 -11.12
C HIS A 131 0.89 17.67 -10.30
N TRP A 132 1.94 18.22 -9.69
CA TRP A 132 2.93 17.40 -8.99
C TRP A 132 3.06 17.79 -7.52
N ASN A 133 2.99 16.77 -6.66
CA ASN A 133 3.25 16.88 -5.23
C ASN A 133 4.32 15.89 -4.79
N VAL A 134 5.04 16.24 -3.74
CA VAL A 134 5.83 15.31 -2.94
C VAL A 134 5.16 15.17 -1.58
N GLU A 135 5.07 13.94 -1.10
CA GLU A 135 4.39 13.62 0.15
C GLU A 135 5.22 12.65 0.97
N TRP A 136 5.34 12.88 2.26
CA TRP A 136 5.84 11.88 3.18
C TRP A 136 4.71 11.36 4.06
N GLU A 137 4.79 10.08 4.43
CA GLU A 137 3.82 9.42 5.28
C GLU A 137 4.52 8.41 6.17
N VAL A 138 4.17 8.41 7.47
CA VAL A 138 4.57 7.39 8.43
C VAL A 138 3.33 6.89 9.16
N GLY A 139 3.30 5.60 9.45
CA GLY A 139 2.15 4.99 10.10
C GLY A 139 2.51 3.72 10.85
N ALA A 140 1.70 3.41 11.84
CA ALA A 140 1.81 2.21 12.65
C ALA A 140 0.44 1.60 12.89
N GLY A 141 0.42 0.32 13.20
CA GLY A 141 -0.84 -0.38 13.39
C GLY A 141 -0.69 -1.75 14.02
N ALA A 142 -1.83 -2.33 14.36
CA ALA A 142 -1.92 -3.70 14.83
C ALA A 142 -2.14 -4.62 13.63
N VAL A 143 -1.23 -5.58 13.46
CA VAL A 143 -1.26 -6.55 12.37
C VAL A 143 -1.21 -7.95 12.94
N TRP A 144 -2.16 -8.76 12.54
CA TRP A 144 -2.13 -10.19 12.82
C TRP A 144 -1.27 -10.87 11.76
N LEU A 145 -0.18 -11.49 12.21
CA LEU A 145 0.77 -12.17 11.35
C LEU A 145 0.71 -13.67 11.58
N GLY A 146 0.53 -14.42 10.49
CA GLY A 146 0.80 -15.83 10.45
C GLY A 146 2.11 -16.08 9.70
N HIS A 147 3.03 -16.85 10.27
CA HIS A 147 4.23 -17.22 9.57
C HIS A 147 4.62 -18.68 9.80
N ASP A 148 4.96 -19.32 8.71
CA ASP A 148 5.52 -20.65 8.68
C ASP A 148 7.04 -20.56 8.51
N LYS A 149 7.78 -21.22 9.37
CA LYS A 149 9.24 -21.27 9.35
C LYS A 149 9.71 -22.60 8.76
N TYR A 150 10.51 -22.53 7.72
CA TYR A 150 11.10 -23.70 7.06
C TYR A 150 12.62 -23.73 7.25
N LEU A 151 13.19 -24.92 7.43
CA LEU A 151 14.62 -25.11 7.66
C LEU A 151 15.46 -24.95 6.40
N CYS A 152 14.91 -25.10 5.22
CA CYS A 152 15.61 -25.09 3.95
C CYS A 152 15.12 -24.01 3.00
N LYS A 153 16.00 -23.58 2.09
CA LYS A 153 15.78 -22.53 1.11
C LYS A 153 14.76 -22.90 0.02
N ARG A 154 14.59 -24.19 -0.29
CA ARG A 154 13.71 -24.68 -1.36
C ARG A 154 12.81 -25.82 -0.98
N CYS A 155 13.29 -26.76 -0.18
CA CYS A 155 12.58 -27.97 0.25
C CYS A 155 12.99 -28.23 1.69
N GLY A 156 12.19 -27.92 2.65
CA GLY A 156 12.50 -28.18 4.05
C GLY A 156 11.23 -28.45 4.83
N ASP A 157 11.37 -29.26 5.87
CA ASP A 157 10.29 -29.53 6.78
C ASP A 157 9.86 -28.26 7.52
N LEU A 158 8.57 -28.17 7.77
CA LEU A 158 7.98 -27.13 8.59
C LEU A 158 8.52 -27.24 10.00
N VAL A 159 9.22 -26.23 10.45
CA VAL A 159 9.84 -26.21 11.79
C VAL A 159 8.89 -25.66 12.83
N SER A 160 8.12 -24.63 12.50
CA SER A 160 7.23 -23.98 13.44
C SER A 160 6.17 -23.18 12.72
N LYS A 161 4.98 -23.15 13.29
CA LYS A 161 3.89 -22.21 12.94
C LYS A 161 3.69 -21.25 14.08
N ASN A 162 3.66 -19.97 13.79
CA ASN A 162 3.40 -18.97 14.80
C ASN A 162 2.40 -17.95 14.28
N TYR A 163 1.44 -17.61 15.12
CA TYR A 163 0.36 -16.68 14.82
C TYR A 163 0.20 -15.70 15.98
N GLY A 164 0.05 -14.43 15.68
CA GLY A 164 -0.14 -13.46 16.73
C GLY A 164 -0.34 -12.03 16.26
N TRP A 165 -0.82 -11.22 17.18
CA TRP A 165 -0.92 -9.79 17.00
C TRP A 165 0.41 -9.13 17.28
N HIS A 166 0.81 -8.25 16.37
CA HIS A 166 2.02 -7.45 16.48
C HIS A 166 1.71 -5.99 16.21
N PHE A 167 2.28 -5.11 17.01
CA PHE A 167 2.25 -3.68 16.70
C PHE A 167 3.50 -3.34 15.89
N LEU A 168 3.30 -2.88 14.66
CA LEU A 168 4.36 -2.69 13.67
C LEU A 168 4.21 -1.35 12.95
N PRO A 169 5.31 -0.79 12.41
CA PRO A 169 5.20 0.26 11.41
C PRO A 169 4.52 -0.32 10.16
N THR A 170 3.37 0.24 9.78
CA THR A 170 2.57 -0.22 8.64
C THR A 170 2.77 0.62 7.40
N ARG A 171 3.31 1.85 7.57
CA ARG A 171 3.63 2.76 6.46
C ARG A 171 4.92 3.51 6.73
N ALA A 172 5.75 3.58 5.69
CA ALA A 172 6.89 4.49 5.58
C ALA A 172 7.04 4.82 4.09
N ALA A 173 6.71 6.05 3.71
CA ALA A 173 6.67 6.43 2.31
C ALA A 173 7.17 7.85 2.10
N VAL A 174 7.90 8.02 1.00
CA VAL A 174 8.10 9.30 0.33
C VAL A 174 7.53 9.14 -1.07
N ASN A 175 6.42 9.79 -1.32
CA ASN A 175 5.63 9.61 -2.53
C ASN A 175 5.85 10.75 -3.51
N LEU A 176 6.02 10.42 -4.77
CA LEU A 176 5.81 11.33 -5.88
C LEU A 176 4.38 11.16 -6.35
N VAL A 177 3.61 12.24 -6.40
CA VAL A 177 2.17 12.26 -6.64
C VAL A 177 1.88 13.06 -7.89
N TYR A 178 1.11 12.49 -8.79
CA TYR A 178 0.54 13.18 -9.95
C TYR A 178 -0.97 13.37 -9.77
N LEU A 179 -1.45 14.61 -9.96
CA LEU A 179 -2.84 15.04 -9.82
C LEU A 179 -3.47 15.23 -11.20
N PHE A 180 -4.65 14.66 -11.40
CA PHE A 180 -5.43 14.77 -12.63
C PHE A 180 -6.53 15.80 -12.50
#